data_998ebc62c1937c34adce2ca97de278b5
#
_entry.id   998ebc62c1937c34adce2ca97de278b5
#
_cell.length_a   1.000
_cell.length_b   1.000
_cell.length_c   1.000
_cell.angle_alpha   90.00
_cell.angle_beta   90.00
_cell.angle_gamma   90.00
#
_symmetry.space_group_name_H-M   'P 1'
#
loop_
_entity.id
_entity.type
_entity.pdbx_description
1 polymer ?
#
loop_
_entity_poly.entity_id
_entity_poly.type
_entity_poly.pdbx_seq_one_letter_code
_entity_poly.pdbx_strand_id
1 'polypeptide(L)'
;MKPDNSQKRNPSYGHPFGNAILAGTLLGLVAATPAIPATDSTNTAPARAEKPPPLPLHQIEGNGGIFSTLSAYIVNPPRNGEAVGRPSVGFAYVDLGHGQNLQAVTLTESPWNRLELGYAWDRLGLGDLPLAIKDATTISISRQQVQLHNVNARLQVLKEGELGRKWMPALTVGAHYKHNDAIHRINSDLGGALSAAGIKDREGVDFTLYSSKMFTQMPRPVLVQLGGRATRGVWNGLGGFTDNYSFLFEGNVVVFVTGGLALAGEYRQQPNDYTPIVVGGESLIGRSGDWWTIAAAYVINRHFTVAVGYGHFGGVLNHEANGVWGVTAKLEF
;
A
#
# COMPACT_ATOMS: atom_id res chain seq x y z
N MET A 1 -9.88 44.08 -45.04
CA MET A 1 -10.48 43.46 -43.87
C MET A 1 -9.46 42.57 -43.19
N LYS A 2 -8.92 42.99 -42.05
CA LYS A 2 -7.96 42.19 -41.26
C LYS A 2 -8.75 41.35 -40.27
N PRO A 3 -8.38 40.09 -40.00
CA PRO A 3 -8.98 39.31 -38.88
C PRO A 3 -8.39 39.73 -37.53
N ASP A 4 -9.30 39.93 -36.59
CA ASP A 4 -9.06 40.27 -35.20
C ASP A 4 -8.54 39.04 -34.40
N ASN A 5 -7.42 39.22 -33.77
CA ASN A 5 -6.71 38.18 -32.99
C ASN A 5 -6.93 38.43 -31.52
N SER A 6 -8.11 38.08 -31.00
CA SER A 6 -8.37 38.13 -29.54
C SER A 6 -7.84 36.88 -28.82
N GLN A 7 -6.66 37.01 -28.25
CA GLN A 7 -6.06 36.07 -27.32
C GLN A 7 -7.00 35.88 -26.11
N LYS A 8 -7.55 34.70 -25.94
CA LYS A 8 -8.17 34.28 -24.68
C LYS A 8 -7.07 34.02 -23.64
N ARG A 9 -7.02 34.86 -22.64
CA ARG A 9 -6.19 34.65 -21.46
C ARG A 9 -6.77 33.51 -20.64
N ASN A 10 -5.96 32.48 -20.37
CA ASN A 10 -6.23 31.46 -19.39
C ASN A 10 -6.24 32.09 -18.00
N PRO A 11 -7.24 31.83 -17.15
CA PRO A 11 -7.16 32.20 -15.76
C PRO A 11 -6.18 31.26 -15.03
N SER A 12 -5.10 31.85 -14.50
CA SER A 12 -4.21 31.19 -13.56
C SER A 12 -4.98 30.94 -12.27
N TYR A 13 -5.29 29.70 -11.97
CA TYR A 13 -5.76 29.30 -10.65
C TYR A 13 -4.59 29.37 -9.67
N GLY A 14 -4.64 30.37 -8.79
CA GLY A 14 -3.74 30.48 -7.66
C GLY A 14 -3.98 29.34 -6.68
N HIS A 15 -2.91 28.62 -6.36
CA HIS A 15 -2.93 27.64 -5.28
C HIS A 15 -3.17 28.31 -3.94
N PRO A 16 -4.17 27.89 -3.14
CA PRO A 16 -4.21 28.28 -1.75
C PRO A 16 -3.16 27.47 -0.97
N PHE A 17 -2.20 28.17 -0.41
CA PHE A 17 -1.29 27.69 0.62
C PHE A 17 -2.13 27.22 1.84
N GLY A 18 -2.35 25.91 1.98
CA GLY A 18 -3.11 25.34 3.11
C GLY A 18 -2.51 24.09 3.73
N ASN A 19 -1.67 23.35 3.02
CA ASN A 19 -1.26 22.01 3.44
C ASN A 19 0.14 21.89 4.05
N ALA A 20 0.88 22.99 4.26
CA ALA A 20 2.28 22.93 4.73
C ALA A 20 2.44 22.90 6.26
N ILE A 21 1.37 23.10 7.06
CA ILE A 21 1.51 23.31 8.52
C ILE A 21 1.45 22.02 9.33
N LEU A 22 0.83 20.93 8.84
CA LEU A 22 0.74 19.69 9.61
C LEU A 22 2.00 18.78 9.53
N ALA A 23 2.79 18.88 8.48
CA ALA A 23 4.02 18.10 8.36
C ALA A 23 5.13 18.58 9.30
N GLY A 24 5.13 19.88 9.66
CA GLY A 24 6.15 20.46 10.55
C GLY A 24 5.99 20.10 12.02
N THR A 25 4.77 19.78 12.47
CA THR A 25 4.49 19.54 13.89
C THR A 25 4.78 18.09 14.34
N LEU A 26 4.73 17.12 13.44
CA LEU A 26 5.08 15.73 13.77
C LEU A 26 6.58 15.47 13.86
N LEU A 27 7.41 16.23 13.12
CA LEU A 27 8.88 16.11 13.22
C LEU A 27 9.45 16.72 14.52
N GLY A 28 8.74 17.64 15.15
CA GLY A 28 9.16 18.27 16.40
C GLY A 28 9.04 17.38 17.66
N LEU A 29 8.27 16.30 17.62
CA LEU A 29 8.03 15.42 18.79
C LEU A 29 9.07 14.29 18.95
N VAL A 30 9.99 14.10 17.99
CA VAL A 30 10.99 13.01 18.02
C VAL A 30 12.30 13.43 18.69
N ALA A 31 12.47 14.70 19.10
CA ALA A 31 13.74 15.24 19.59
C ALA A 31 13.95 15.20 21.10
N ALA A 32 13.10 14.54 21.90
CA ALA A 32 13.27 14.43 23.35
C ALA A 32 13.50 12.97 23.77
N THR A 33 14.73 12.45 23.57
CA THR A 33 15.19 11.24 24.27
C THR A 33 15.79 11.64 25.61
N PRO A 34 15.31 11.13 26.77
CA PRO A 34 16.03 11.29 28.03
C PRO A 34 17.32 10.48 27.99
N ALA A 35 18.43 11.14 28.28
CA ALA A 35 19.74 10.51 28.48
C ALA A 35 19.66 9.63 29.73
N ILE A 36 19.89 8.31 29.57
CA ILE A 36 20.08 7.38 30.68
C ILE A 36 21.57 7.44 31.06
N PRO A 37 21.92 7.67 32.33
CA PRO A 37 23.32 7.68 32.78
C PRO A 37 23.94 6.29 32.66
N ALA A 38 25.17 6.25 32.15
CA ALA A 38 25.99 5.05 32.10
C ALA A 38 26.41 4.66 33.50
N THR A 39 25.96 3.51 33.95
CA THR A 39 26.57 2.84 35.11
C THR A 39 27.44 1.71 34.59
N ASP A 40 28.76 1.87 34.83
CA ASP A 40 29.76 0.83 34.71
C ASP A 40 29.42 -0.35 35.65
N SER A 41 29.19 -1.52 35.04
CA SER A 41 29.32 -2.78 35.77
C SER A 41 29.73 -3.88 34.78
N THR A 42 30.99 -4.25 34.87
CA THR A 42 31.57 -5.47 34.30
C THR A 42 30.84 -6.71 34.87
N ASN A 43 29.82 -7.14 34.14
CA ASN A 43 29.22 -8.46 34.31
C ASN A 43 28.96 -9.02 32.92
N THR A 44 29.80 -9.96 32.47
CA THR A 44 29.64 -10.75 31.27
C THR A 44 28.42 -11.66 31.40
N ALA A 45 27.23 -11.07 31.22
CA ALA A 45 26.00 -11.82 30.95
C ALA A 45 26.09 -12.43 29.57
N PRO A 46 25.59 -13.65 29.34
CA PRO A 46 25.55 -14.25 27.99
C PRO A 46 24.83 -13.30 27.02
N ALA A 47 25.44 -13.10 25.87
CA ALA A 47 24.91 -12.21 24.80
C ALA A 47 23.40 -12.47 24.65
N ARG A 48 22.60 -11.48 25.06
CA ARG A 48 21.15 -11.51 24.93
C ARG A 48 20.90 -11.64 23.43
N ALA A 49 20.38 -12.79 22.99
CA ALA A 49 20.00 -12.99 21.59
C ALA A 49 19.18 -11.77 21.17
N GLU A 50 19.73 -10.97 20.25
CA GLU A 50 19.03 -9.80 19.72
C GLU A 50 17.69 -10.27 19.23
N LYS A 51 16.61 -9.71 19.78
CA LYS A 51 15.27 -9.98 19.26
C LYS A 51 15.26 -9.54 17.81
N PRO A 52 14.83 -10.42 16.88
CA PRO A 52 14.68 -9.99 15.50
C PRO A 52 13.83 -8.72 15.46
N PRO A 53 14.15 -7.77 14.59
CA PRO A 53 13.40 -6.54 14.48
C PRO A 53 11.92 -6.88 14.24
N PRO A 54 10.97 -6.11 14.82
CA PRO A 54 9.55 -6.33 14.60
C PRO A 54 9.24 -6.14 13.12
N LEU A 55 8.73 -7.16 12.48
CA LEU A 55 8.42 -7.24 11.06
C LEU A 55 7.12 -8.03 10.87
N PRO A 56 6.43 -7.81 9.79
CA PRO A 56 6.24 -6.62 8.97
C PRO A 56 5.05 -5.76 9.44
N LEU A 57 4.87 -4.58 8.86
CA LEU A 57 3.61 -3.84 8.95
C LEU A 57 2.51 -4.61 8.19
N HIS A 58 1.25 -4.22 8.35
CA HIS A 58 0.20 -4.59 7.42
C HIS A 58 0.19 -3.62 6.24
N GLN A 59 0.35 -4.16 5.05
CA GLN A 59 0.03 -3.41 3.86
C GLN A 59 -1.49 -3.45 3.60
N ILE A 60 -1.99 -2.61 2.71
CA ILE A 60 -3.43 -2.40 2.47
C ILE A 60 -4.23 -3.65 2.09
N GLU A 61 -3.59 -4.73 1.65
CA GLU A 61 -4.28 -5.99 1.30
C GLU A 61 -4.43 -6.97 2.47
N GLY A 62 -4.02 -6.58 3.70
CA GLY A 62 -4.13 -7.44 4.90
C GLY A 62 -3.06 -8.52 4.97
N ASN A 63 -1.86 -8.22 4.51
CA ASN A 63 -0.70 -9.11 4.55
C ASN A 63 0.51 -8.41 5.16
N GLY A 64 1.51 -9.20 5.50
CA GLY A 64 2.82 -8.66 5.86
C GLY A 64 3.45 -7.87 4.70
N GLY A 65 3.83 -6.65 4.96
CA GLY A 65 4.44 -5.75 3.98
C GLY A 65 4.87 -4.44 4.61
N ILE A 66 4.99 -3.39 3.80
CA ILE A 66 5.25 -2.03 4.28
C ILE A 66 3.95 -1.23 4.15
N PHE A 67 3.77 -0.45 3.11
CA PHE A 67 2.60 0.37 2.87
C PHE A 67 1.81 -0.15 1.67
N SER A 68 2.47 -0.26 0.52
CA SER A 68 1.89 -0.70 -0.76
C SER A 68 2.46 -2.03 -1.27
N THR A 69 3.61 -2.47 -0.75
CA THR A 69 4.32 -3.67 -1.20
C THR A 69 4.37 -4.75 -0.13
N LEU A 70 4.43 -6.01 -0.57
CA LEU A 70 4.44 -7.19 0.28
C LEU A 70 5.86 -7.54 0.79
N SER A 71 5.90 -8.39 1.81
CA SER A 71 7.10 -9.03 2.36
C SER A 71 7.02 -10.54 2.19
N ALA A 72 8.16 -11.24 2.04
CA ALA A 72 8.20 -12.69 2.16
C ALA A 72 8.18 -13.18 3.62
N TYR A 73 8.30 -12.29 4.58
CA TYR A 73 8.06 -12.63 5.98
C TYR A 73 6.56 -12.61 6.28
N ILE A 74 6.11 -13.56 7.07
CA ILE A 74 4.73 -13.63 7.53
C ILE A 74 4.54 -12.84 8.83
N VAL A 75 3.33 -12.33 9.03
CA VAL A 75 2.98 -11.54 10.20
C VAL A 75 2.80 -12.45 11.41
N ASN A 76 3.44 -12.11 12.52
CA ASN A 76 3.22 -12.66 13.84
C ASN A 76 3.10 -14.21 13.89
N PRO A 77 4.09 -14.95 13.37
CA PRO A 77 4.03 -16.41 13.33
C PRO A 77 3.94 -17.00 14.75
N PRO A 78 3.33 -18.20 14.91
CA PRO A 78 3.22 -18.87 16.18
C PRO A 78 4.59 -19.09 16.83
N ARG A 79 4.64 -19.01 18.14
CA ARG A 79 5.84 -19.30 18.93
C ARG A 79 6.06 -20.81 19.00
N ASN A 80 7.25 -21.20 19.46
CA ASN A 80 7.57 -22.62 19.64
C ASN A 80 6.53 -23.32 20.52
N GLY A 81 5.91 -24.39 19.99
CA GLY A 81 4.87 -25.16 20.65
C GLY A 81 3.43 -24.68 20.41
N GLU A 82 3.25 -23.54 19.76
CA GLU A 82 1.93 -23.03 19.34
C GLU A 82 1.66 -23.43 17.88
N ALA A 83 0.41 -23.79 17.56
CA ALA A 83 0.00 -24.09 16.20
C ALA A 83 -0.55 -22.85 15.47
N VAL A 84 -1.06 -21.87 16.22
CA VAL A 84 -1.70 -20.66 15.71
C VAL A 84 -0.95 -19.46 16.28
N GLY A 85 -0.65 -18.48 15.45
CA GLY A 85 -0.07 -17.21 15.85
C GLY A 85 -1.07 -16.37 16.66
N ARG A 86 -0.76 -15.11 16.79
CA ARG A 86 -1.69 -14.15 17.39
C ARG A 86 -2.22 -13.24 16.28
N PRO A 87 -3.52 -12.99 16.25
CA PRO A 87 -4.07 -12.13 15.21
C PRO A 87 -3.47 -10.73 15.29
N SER A 88 -3.34 -10.09 14.15
CA SER A 88 -3.00 -8.68 14.05
C SER A 88 -4.05 -7.94 13.27
N VAL A 89 -4.34 -6.72 13.68
CA VAL A 89 -5.27 -5.81 13.03
C VAL A 89 -4.50 -4.58 12.55
N GLY A 90 -4.77 -4.16 11.31
CA GLY A 90 -4.22 -2.96 10.72
C GLY A 90 -5.30 -1.96 10.36
N PHE A 91 -4.92 -0.69 10.35
CA PHE A 91 -5.68 0.40 9.78
C PHE A 91 -4.77 1.26 8.93
N ALA A 92 -5.24 1.67 7.75
CA ALA A 92 -4.54 2.64 6.90
C ALA A 92 -5.51 3.72 6.42
N TYR A 93 -4.99 4.93 6.29
CA TYR A 93 -5.64 6.06 5.65
C TYR A 93 -4.66 6.72 4.69
N VAL A 94 -5.10 6.96 3.46
CA VAL A 94 -4.32 7.62 2.41
C VAL A 94 -5.14 8.75 1.81
N ASP A 95 -4.60 9.95 1.82
CA ASP A 95 -5.17 11.10 1.12
C ASP A 95 -4.60 11.12 -0.31
N LEU A 96 -5.46 10.92 -1.29
CA LEU A 96 -5.11 10.90 -2.70
C LEU A 96 -5.24 12.27 -3.38
N GLY A 97 -5.73 13.27 -2.67
CA GLY A 97 -6.09 14.59 -3.24
C GLY A 97 -7.49 14.62 -3.84
N HIS A 98 -7.96 15.79 -4.27
CA HIS A 98 -9.28 15.99 -4.90
C HIS A 98 -10.46 15.44 -4.10
N GLY A 99 -10.34 15.43 -2.76
CA GLY A 99 -11.33 14.81 -1.88
C GLY A 99 -11.37 13.29 -1.92
N GLN A 100 -10.50 12.67 -2.71
CA GLN A 100 -10.35 11.21 -2.79
C GLN A 100 -9.48 10.69 -1.65
N ASN A 101 -9.87 9.58 -1.06
CA ASN A 101 -9.11 8.94 0.00
C ASN A 101 -9.29 7.43 -0.03
N LEU A 102 -8.25 6.71 0.40
CA LEU A 102 -8.30 5.27 0.62
C LEU A 102 -8.23 4.99 2.12
N GLN A 103 -9.15 4.17 2.60
CA GLN A 103 -9.16 3.62 3.95
C GLN A 103 -9.07 2.11 3.86
N ALA A 104 -8.24 1.49 4.69
CA ALA A 104 -8.14 0.04 4.77
C ALA A 104 -8.24 -0.43 6.23
N VAL A 105 -9.00 -1.49 6.45
CA VAL A 105 -9.03 -2.25 7.71
C VAL A 105 -8.61 -3.66 7.38
N THR A 106 -7.60 -4.16 8.09
CA THR A 106 -6.97 -5.44 7.79
C THR A 106 -6.92 -6.35 9.00
N LEU A 107 -7.05 -7.64 8.77
CA LEU A 107 -6.91 -8.70 9.77
C LEU A 107 -6.00 -9.78 9.20
N THR A 108 -5.00 -10.20 9.99
CA THR A 108 -4.04 -11.22 9.57
C THR A 108 -3.82 -12.22 10.70
N GLU A 109 -3.75 -13.50 10.33
CA GLU A 109 -3.42 -14.61 11.22
C GLU A 109 -2.41 -15.52 10.53
N SER A 110 -1.44 -16.06 11.29
CA SER A 110 -0.39 -16.93 10.74
C SER A 110 -0.40 -18.29 11.44
N PRO A 111 -1.19 -19.26 10.95
CA PRO A 111 -1.13 -20.62 11.46
C PRO A 111 0.13 -21.36 10.93
N TRP A 112 0.60 -22.35 11.70
CA TRP A 112 1.65 -23.32 11.33
C TRP A 112 2.99 -22.72 10.88
N ASN A 113 3.39 -21.56 11.36
CA ASN A 113 4.71 -20.96 11.13
C ASN A 113 5.11 -20.69 9.64
N ARG A 114 4.24 -20.99 8.67
CA ARG A 114 4.51 -20.79 7.24
C ARG A 114 3.31 -20.30 6.44
N LEU A 115 2.11 -20.46 6.98
CA LEU A 115 0.90 -19.99 6.35
C LEU A 115 0.51 -18.64 6.96
N GLU A 116 0.11 -17.71 6.14
CA GLU A 116 -0.52 -16.45 6.53
C GLU A 116 -1.88 -16.36 5.84
N LEU A 117 -2.91 -16.10 6.60
CA LEU A 117 -4.26 -15.85 6.14
C LEU A 117 -4.58 -14.38 6.43
N GLY A 118 -5.09 -13.68 5.45
CA GLY A 118 -5.39 -12.27 5.58
C GLY A 118 -6.76 -11.91 5.02
N TYR A 119 -7.31 -10.85 5.58
CA TYR A 119 -8.48 -10.17 5.06
C TYR A 119 -8.24 -8.67 5.08
N ALA A 120 -8.65 -7.99 4.01
CA ALA A 120 -8.72 -6.55 3.97
C ALA A 120 -10.09 -6.09 3.46
N TRP A 121 -10.56 -5.01 4.06
CA TRP A 121 -11.65 -4.20 3.56
C TRP A 121 -11.11 -2.81 3.25
N ASP A 122 -11.11 -2.50 1.95
CA ASP A 122 -10.64 -1.23 1.44
C ASP A 122 -11.83 -0.39 0.97
N ARG A 123 -11.81 0.89 1.29
CA ARG A 123 -12.80 1.87 0.87
C ARG A 123 -12.12 3.02 0.16
N LEU A 124 -12.40 3.19 -1.13
CA LEU A 124 -11.94 4.33 -1.93
C LEU A 124 -13.08 5.34 -2.08
N GLY A 125 -12.92 6.51 -1.47
CA GLY A 125 -13.79 7.66 -1.71
C GLY A 125 -13.51 8.29 -3.08
N LEU A 126 -14.55 8.54 -3.87
CA LEU A 126 -14.42 9.02 -5.24
C LEU A 126 -14.23 10.56 -5.35
N GLY A 127 -14.31 11.29 -4.21
CA GLY A 127 -14.06 12.73 -4.16
C GLY A 127 -14.92 13.52 -5.14
N ASP A 128 -14.27 14.30 -5.99
CA ASP A 128 -14.92 15.15 -6.99
C ASP A 128 -15.28 14.42 -8.30
N LEU A 129 -14.82 13.18 -8.51
CA LEU A 129 -15.08 12.40 -9.74
C LEU A 129 -16.57 12.34 -10.13
N PRO A 130 -17.54 12.08 -9.20
CA PRO A 130 -18.96 12.06 -9.56
C PRO A 130 -19.49 13.39 -10.14
N LEU A 131 -18.97 14.52 -9.64
CA LEU A 131 -19.29 15.84 -10.17
C LEU A 131 -18.64 16.06 -11.54
N ALA A 132 -17.37 15.73 -11.70
CA ALA A 132 -16.67 15.85 -12.95
C ALA A 132 -17.36 15.03 -14.08
N ILE A 133 -17.80 13.81 -13.78
CA ILE A 133 -18.56 12.99 -14.72
C ILE A 133 -19.90 13.66 -15.07
N LYS A 134 -20.64 14.17 -14.08
CA LYS A 134 -21.92 14.84 -14.31
C LYS A 134 -21.77 16.09 -15.18
N ASP A 135 -20.74 16.90 -14.94
CA ASP A 135 -20.47 18.11 -15.69
C ASP A 135 -20.05 17.82 -17.14
N ALA A 136 -19.26 16.78 -17.35
CA ALA A 136 -18.79 16.39 -18.67
C ALA A 136 -19.84 15.63 -19.51
N THR A 137 -20.77 14.89 -18.87
CA THR A 137 -21.65 13.93 -19.57
C THR A 137 -23.14 14.11 -19.29
N THR A 138 -23.54 14.89 -18.30
CA THR A 138 -24.88 14.94 -17.69
C THR A 138 -25.30 13.65 -16.95
N ILE A 139 -24.46 12.60 -16.96
CA ILE A 139 -24.71 11.33 -16.27
C ILE A 139 -24.39 11.48 -14.78
N SER A 140 -25.24 10.96 -13.93
CA SER A 140 -25.00 10.93 -12.48
C SER A 140 -24.69 9.51 -12.05
N ILE A 141 -23.53 9.28 -11.42
CA ILE A 141 -23.24 8.01 -10.77
C ILE A 141 -23.81 7.97 -9.37
N SER A 142 -24.41 6.85 -9.01
CA SER A 142 -25.14 6.69 -7.73
C SER A 142 -24.20 6.40 -6.56
N ARG A 143 -22.94 6.04 -6.81
CA ARG A 143 -21.94 5.69 -5.79
C ARG A 143 -20.97 6.84 -5.55
N GLN A 144 -20.66 7.10 -4.27
CA GLN A 144 -19.64 8.07 -3.85
C GLN A 144 -18.36 7.39 -3.38
N GLN A 145 -18.36 6.07 -3.36
CA GLN A 145 -17.24 5.26 -2.91
C GLN A 145 -17.27 3.87 -3.55
N VAL A 146 -16.10 3.26 -3.59
CA VAL A 146 -15.89 1.86 -3.96
C VAL A 146 -15.41 1.10 -2.73
N GLN A 147 -15.89 -0.12 -2.53
CA GLN A 147 -15.40 -1.03 -1.50
C GLN A 147 -14.81 -2.28 -2.17
N LEU A 148 -13.65 -2.68 -1.68
CA LEU A 148 -12.94 -3.88 -2.13
C LEU A 148 -12.75 -4.81 -0.94
N HIS A 149 -13.17 -6.04 -1.07
CA HIS A 149 -12.89 -7.12 -0.14
C HIS A 149 -11.76 -7.96 -0.71
N ASN A 150 -10.73 -8.21 0.08
CA ASN A 150 -9.58 -9.03 -0.27
C ASN A 150 -9.45 -10.15 0.77
N VAL A 151 -9.61 -11.39 0.34
CA VAL A 151 -9.32 -12.60 1.12
C VAL A 151 -8.08 -13.23 0.53
N ASN A 152 -7.07 -13.48 1.36
CA ASN A 152 -5.79 -13.95 0.85
C ASN A 152 -5.20 -15.06 1.71
N ALA A 153 -4.36 -15.87 1.06
CA ALA A 153 -3.54 -16.88 1.69
C ALA A 153 -2.14 -16.84 1.11
N ARG A 154 -1.12 -16.86 1.98
CA ARG A 154 0.28 -16.85 1.58
C ARG A 154 1.03 -17.97 2.29
N LEU A 155 1.89 -18.67 1.54
CA LEU A 155 2.72 -19.76 2.06
C LEU A 155 4.20 -19.37 1.93
N GLN A 156 4.88 -19.30 3.07
CA GLN A 156 6.33 -19.14 3.12
C GLN A 156 7.00 -20.46 2.80
N VAL A 157 7.38 -20.64 1.54
CA VAL A 157 7.98 -21.89 1.02
C VAL A 157 9.41 -22.08 1.50
N LEU A 158 10.15 -20.98 1.71
CA LEU A 158 11.49 -20.97 2.30
C LEU A 158 11.57 -19.88 3.39
N LYS A 159 12.14 -20.24 4.54
CA LYS A 159 12.54 -19.25 5.55
C LYS A 159 13.93 -18.72 5.23
N GLU A 160 14.22 -17.50 5.65
CA GLU A 160 15.55 -16.94 5.53
C GLU A 160 16.59 -17.80 6.26
N GLY A 161 17.72 -18.08 5.57
CA GLY A 161 18.79 -18.90 6.13
C GLY A 161 18.45 -20.40 6.26
N GLU A 162 17.32 -20.86 5.75
CA GLU A 162 16.95 -22.28 5.75
C GLU A 162 17.98 -23.12 4.99
N LEU A 163 18.05 -24.40 5.27
CA LEU A 163 19.04 -25.34 4.73
C LEU A 163 20.49 -25.01 5.14
N GLY A 164 20.70 -24.27 6.24
CA GLY A 164 22.03 -23.89 6.74
C GLY A 164 22.77 -22.86 5.89
N ARG A 165 22.11 -22.25 4.90
CA ARG A 165 22.72 -21.28 3.97
C ARG A 165 22.34 -19.86 4.33
N LYS A 166 23.22 -19.14 5.00
CA LYS A 166 23.02 -17.75 5.44
C LYS A 166 22.64 -16.76 4.32
N TRP A 167 23.03 -17.04 3.08
CA TRP A 167 22.70 -16.22 1.92
C TRP A 167 21.26 -16.45 1.41
N MET A 168 20.62 -17.56 1.77
CA MET A 168 19.28 -17.93 1.31
C MET A 168 18.24 -16.90 1.77
N PRO A 169 17.47 -16.26 0.86
CA PRO A 169 16.38 -15.38 1.24
C PRO A 169 15.16 -16.18 1.69
N ALA A 170 14.24 -15.52 2.37
CA ALA A 170 12.89 -16.02 2.52
C ALA A 170 12.16 -15.96 1.18
N LEU A 171 11.29 -16.95 0.89
CA LEU A 171 10.42 -16.97 -0.29
C LEU A 171 8.98 -17.25 0.14
N THR A 172 8.03 -16.50 -0.40
CA THR A 172 6.60 -16.65 -0.11
C THR A 172 5.81 -16.55 -1.40
N VAL A 173 4.90 -17.50 -1.62
CA VAL A 173 3.89 -17.48 -2.67
C VAL A 173 2.54 -17.16 -2.07
N GLY A 174 1.66 -16.52 -2.85
CA GLY A 174 0.33 -16.14 -2.35
C GLY A 174 -0.72 -16.09 -3.43
N ALA A 175 -1.98 -16.20 -2.98
CA ALA A 175 -3.16 -15.95 -3.79
C ALA A 175 -4.10 -15.00 -3.04
N HIS A 176 -4.66 -14.01 -3.75
CA HIS A 176 -5.50 -12.96 -3.21
C HIS A 176 -6.79 -12.89 -4.02
N TYR A 177 -7.88 -13.39 -3.48
CA TYR A 177 -9.20 -13.22 -4.07
C TYR A 177 -9.75 -11.84 -3.68
N LYS A 178 -10.21 -11.09 -4.68
CA LYS A 178 -10.68 -9.72 -4.54
C LYS A 178 -12.08 -9.58 -5.13
N HIS A 179 -12.93 -8.84 -4.41
CA HIS A 179 -14.30 -8.55 -4.84
C HIS A 179 -14.61 -7.07 -4.62
N ASN A 180 -14.98 -6.38 -5.72
CA ASN A 180 -15.37 -4.98 -5.74
C ASN A 180 -16.90 -4.86 -5.78
N ASP A 181 -17.50 -4.23 -4.79
CA ASP A 181 -18.96 -4.16 -4.64
C ASP A 181 -19.65 -3.08 -5.48
N ALA A 182 -18.89 -2.11 -5.98
CA ALA A 182 -19.45 -0.92 -6.62
C ALA A 182 -19.29 -0.89 -8.14
N ILE A 183 -18.28 -1.58 -8.70
CA ILE A 183 -17.85 -1.37 -10.08
C ILE A 183 -18.95 -1.71 -11.11
N HIS A 184 -19.73 -2.75 -10.89
CA HIS A 184 -20.87 -3.10 -11.76
C HIS A 184 -21.95 -2.03 -11.76
N ARG A 185 -22.23 -1.44 -10.59
CA ARG A 185 -23.21 -0.37 -10.49
C ARG A 185 -22.74 0.90 -11.18
N ILE A 186 -21.48 1.30 -10.95
CA ILE A 186 -20.87 2.44 -11.61
C ILE A 186 -20.85 2.23 -13.13
N ASN A 187 -20.49 1.04 -13.61
CA ASN A 187 -20.53 0.70 -15.03
C ASN A 187 -21.93 0.82 -15.62
N SER A 188 -22.95 0.35 -14.89
CA SER A 188 -24.36 0.49 -15.32
C SER A 188 -24.80 1.96 -15.39
N ASP A 189 -24.45 2.77 -14.38
CA ASP A 189 -24.76 4.20 -14.35
C ASP A 189 -24.07 4.94 -15.52
N LEU A 190 -22.86 4.49 -15.92
CA LEU A 190 -22.11 5.01 -17.07
C LEU A 190 -22.48 4.37 -18.42
N GLY A 191 -23.60 3.64 -18.51
CA GLY A 191 -24.06 3.02 -19.76
C GLY A 191 -23.11 1.97 -20.33
N GLY A 192 -22.27 1.33 -19.50
CA GLY A 192 -21.33 0.30 -19.94
C GLY A 192 -19.93 0.82 -20.32
N ALA A 193 -19.62 2.10 -20.06
CA ALA A 193 -18.36 2.70 -20.46
C ALA A 193 -17.11 2.01 -19.88
N LEU A 194 -17.18 1.51 -18.63
CA LEU A 194 -16.08 0.75 -18.04
C LEU A 194 -15.82 -0.56 -18.78
N SER A 195 -16.88 -1.30 -19.11
CA SER A 195 -16.75 -2.55 -19.90
C SER A 195 -16.22 -2.27 -21.32
N ALA A 196 -16.63 -1.18 -21.96
CA ALA A 196 -16.11 -0.76 -23.25
C ALA A 196 -14.62 -0.37 -23.17
N ALA A 197 -14.17 0.15 -22.02
CA ALA A 197 -12.77 0.47 -21.74
C ALA A 197 -11.92 -0.76 -21.38
N GLY A 198 -12.52 -1.97 -21.24
CA GLY A 198 -11.82 -3.20 -20.91
C GLY A 198 -11.93 -3.61 -19.43
N ILE A 199 -12.63 -2.83 -18.60
CA ILE A 199 -12.87 -3.16 -17.17
C ILE A 199 -14.24 -3.85 -17.08
N LYS A 200 -14.24 -5.17 -17.04
CA LYS A 200 -15.47 -5.97 -17.21
C LYS A 200 -15.93 -6.68 -15.94
N ASP A 201 -14.99 -7.08 -15.09
CA ASP A 201 -15.27 -7.90 -13.94
C ASP A 201 -15.21 -7.09 -12.64
N ARG A 202 -15.97 -7.55 -11.63
CA ARG A 202 -15.93 -7.04 -10.27
C ARG A 202 -15.06 -7.86 -9.34
N GLU A 203 -14.54 -8.97 -9.82
CA GLU A 203 -13.74 -9.89 -9.01
C GLU A 203 -12.55 -10.45 -9.79
N GLY A 204 -11.50 -10.81 -9.07
CA GLY A 204 -10.32 -11.39 -9.63
C GLY A 204 -9.45 -12.06 -8.56
N VAL A 205 -8.46 -12.80 -9.03
CA VAL A 205 -7.45 -13.42 -8.17
C VAL A 205 -6.09 -12.90 -8.59
N ASP A 206 -5.30 -12.40 -7.65
CA ASP A 206 -3.89 -12.12 -7.89
C ASP A 206 -3.04 -13.28 -7.38
N PHE A 207 -1.95 -13.55 -8.07
CA PHE A 207 -0.91 -14.48 -7.63
C PHE A 207 0.37 -13.70 -7.36
N THR A 208 1.04 -14.01 -6.24
CA THR A 208 2.22 -13.28 -5.78
C THR A 208 3.38 -14.22 -5.49
N LEU A 209 4.59 -13.74 -5.78
CA LEU A 209 5.85 -14.38 -5.40
C LEU A 209 6.80 -13.31 -4.87
N TYR A 210 7.27 -13.46 -3.63
CA TYR A 210 8.16 -12.52 -2.98
C TYR A 210 9.38 -13.18 -2.39
N SER A 211 10.49 -12.44 -2.45
CA SER A 211 11.75 -12.77 -1.81
C SER A 211 12.13 -11.66 -0.83
N SER A 212 12.58 -12.01 0.37
CA SER A 212 13.04 -11.06 1.38
C SER A 212 14.36 -11.50 1.98
N LYS A 213 15.31 -10.55 2.11
CA LYS A 213 16.62 -10.80 2.69
C LYS A 213 17.02 -9.69 3.66
N MET A 214 17.36 -10.08 4.88
CA MET A 214 17.91 -9.18 5.89
C MET A 214 19.44 -9.18 5.85
N PHE A 215 20.02 -8.00 5.75
CA PHE A 215 21.48 -7.77 5.80
C PHE A 215 21.81 -7.15 7.16
N THR A 216 22.18 -8.00 8.13
CA THR A 216 22.50 -7.57 9.51
C THR A 216 23.94 -7.14 9.68
N GLN A 217 24.82 -7.44 8.73
CA GLN A 217 26.25 -7.09 8.76
C GLN A 217 26.54 -5.64 8.36
N MET A 218 25.54 -4.91 7.90
CA MET A 218 25.66 -3.48 7.58
C MET A 218 25.69 -2.63 8.87
N PRO A 219 26.19 -1.37 8.83
CA PRO A 219 26.18 -0.48 10.01
C PRO A 219 24.79 -0.31 10.62
N ARG A 220 23.75 -0.42 9.81
CA ARG A 220 22.34 -0.55 10.21
C ARG A 220 21.75 -1.74 9.47
N PRO A 221 20.92 -2.58 10.11
CA PRO A 221 20.28 -3.68 9.41
C PRO A 221 19.44 -3.13 8.23
N VAL A 222 19.55 -3.79 7.07
CA VAL A 222 18.83 -3.44 5.85
C VAL A 222 18.05 -4.66 5.38
N LEU A 223 16.76 -4.49 5.18
CA LEU A 223 15.90 -5.49 4.56
C LEU A 223 15.65 -5.11 3.11
N VAL A 224 15.93 -6.03 2.20
CA VAL A 224 15.61 -5.89 0.76
C VAL A 224 14.53 -6.91 0.41
N GLN A 225 13.51 -6.46 -0.29
CA GLN A 225 12.37 -7.25 -0.69
C GLN A 225 12.07 -7.01 -2.17
N LEU A 226 11.94 -8.09 -2.91
CA LEU A 226 11.65 -8.08 -4.35
C LEU A 226 10.56 -9.10 -4.62
N GLY A 227 9.64 -8.76 -5.48
CA GLY A 227 8.54 -9.64 -5.81
C GLY A 227 7.90 -9.35 -7.14
N GLY A 228 7.02 -10.24 -7.52
CA GLY A 228 6.19 -10.11 -8.69
C GLY A 228 4.75 -10.50 -8.38
N ARG A 229 3.87 -9.91 -9.15
CA ARG A 229 2.42 -10.14 -9.06
C ARG A 229 1.86 -10.39 -10.45
N ALA A 230 1.05 -11.42 -10.59
CA ALA A 230 0.14 -11.58 -11.71
C ALA A 230 -1.25 -11.10 -11.27
N THR A 231 -1.78 -10.08 -11.91
CA THR A 231 -3.07 -9.44 -11.55
C THR A 231 -3.87 -9.04 -12.79
N ARG A 232 -5.19 -8.97 -12.63
CA ARG A 232 -6.12 -8.33 -13.57
C ARG A 232 -6.72 -7.03 -13.00
N GLY A 233 -6.35 -6.70 -11.75
CA GLY A 233 -6.95 -5.60 -10.99
C GLY A 233 -6.38 -4.24 -11.34
N VAL A 234 -7.22 -3.32 -11.79
CA VAL A 234 -6.90 -1.90 -11.94
C VAL A 234 -6.83 -1.26 -10.55
N TRP A 235 -5.75 -0.52 -10.25
CA TRP A 235 -5.50 0.06 -8.91
C TRP A 235 -5.74 -0.95 -7.78
N ASN A 236 -5.09 -2.10 -7.90
CA ASN A 236 -5.22 -3.18 -6.93
C ASN A 236 -6.62 -3.84 -6.87
N GLY A 237 -7.49 -3.62 -7.87
CA GLY A 237 -8.88 -4.08 -7.93
C GLY A 237 -9.91 -3.03 -7.52
N LEU A 238 -9.48 -1.89 -6.98
CA LEU A 238 -10.38 -0.77 -6.65
C LEU A 238 -11.04 -0.18 -7.91
N GLY A 239 -10.35 -0.21 -9.05
CA GLY A 239 -10.90 0.18 -10.35
C GLY A 239 -11.67 -0.93 -11.07
N GLY A 240 -11.82 -2.12 -10.47
CA GLY A 240 -12.35 -3.31 -11.14
C GLY A 240 -11.27 -4.17 -11.79
N PHE A 241 -11.67 -5.11 -12.65
CA PHE A 241 -10.77 -6.12 -13.22
C PHE A 241 -10.93 -6.20 -14.75
N THR A 242 -9.79 -6.38 -15.43
CA THR A 242 -9.71 -6.60 -16.88
C THR A 242 -9.77 -8.09 -17.20
N ASP A 243 -9.79 -8.44 -18.51
CA ASP A 243 -9.81 -9.85 -18.95
C ASP A 243 -8.43 -10.53 -18.83
N ASN A 244 -7.35 -9.75 -18.93
CA ASN A 244 -6.00 -10.27 -19.08
C ASN A 244 -5.17 -10.09 -17.81
N TYR A 245 -4.26 -11.03 -17.55
CA TYR A 245 -3.26 -10.89 -16.49
C TYR A 245 -2.08 -10.04 -16.95
N SER A 246 -1.74 -9.04 -16.15
CA SER A 246 -0.47 -8.32 -16.22
C SER A 246 0.51 -8.88 -15.20
N PHE A 247 1.79 -9.01 -15.59
CA PHE A 247 2.87 -9.38 -14.68
C PHE A 247 3.62 -8.13 -14.26
N LEU A 248 3.56 -7.81 -12.96
CA LEU A 248 4.07 -6.58 -12.38
C LEU A 248 5.23 -6.87 -11.45
N PHE A 249 6.21 -5.98 -11.43
CA PHE A 249 7.30 -5.99 -10.47
C PHE A 249 6.96 -5.09 -9.27
N GLU A 250 7.33 -5.55 -8.08
CA GLU A 250 7.20 -4.80 -6.84
C GLU A 250 8.46 -5.00 -5.99
N GLY A 251 8.84 -3.99 -5.21
CA GLY A 251 9.96 -4.13 -4.30
C GLY A 251 10.07 -3.00 -3.30
N ASN A 252 10.83 -3.26 -2.23
CA ASN A 252 11.12 -2.26 -1.23
C ASN A 252 12.46 -2.50 -0.56
N VAL A 253 12.97 -1.44 0.06
CA VAL A 253 14.14 -1.46 0.93
C VAL A 253 13.76 -0.82 2.26
N VAL A 254 14.10 -1.49 3.37
CA VAL A 254 13.87 -0.98 4.73
C VAL A 254 15.20 -0.87 5.46
N VAL A 255 15.47 0.30 6.03
CA VAL A 255 16.63 0.55 6.88
C VAL A 255 16.16 0.70 8.33
N PHE A 256 16.67 -0.14 9.23
CA PHE A 256 16.38 -0.08 10.66
C PHE A 256 17.33 0.92 11.33
N VAL A 257 16.87 2.15 11.52
CA VAL A 257 17.67 3.25 12.06
C VAL A 257 17.97 3.06 13.54
N THR A 258 16.95 2.60 14.28
CA THR A 258 17.06 2.22 15.71
C THR A 258 16.27 0.95 15.97
N GLY A 259 16.25 0.45 17.21
CA GLY A 259 15.41 -0.68 17.60
C GLY A 259 13.89 -0.45 17.47
N GLY A 260 13.47 0.80 17.30
CA GLY A 260 12.05 1.15 17.13
C GLY A 260 11.73 1.94 15.87
N LEU A 261 12.73 2.53 15.17
CA LEU A 261 12.53 3.36 13.99
C LEU A 261 13.07 2.68 12.74
N ALA A 262 12.24 2.56 11.72
CA ALA A 262 12.61 2.09 10.39
C ALA A 262 12.18 3.10 9.32
N LEU A 263 13.01 3.22 8.27
CA LEU A 263 12.70 3.99 7.05
C LEU A 263 12.59 3.02 5.89
N ALA A 264 11.61 3.23 5.02
CA ALA A 264 11.38 2.39 3.85
C ALA A 264 11.24 3.22 2.58
N GLY A 265 11.68 2.64 1.46
CA GLY A 265 11.35 3.09 0.11
C GLY A 265 10.70 1.93 -0.64
N GLU A 266 9.59 2.18 -1.32
CA GLU A 266 8.81 1.18 -2.05
C GLU A 266 8.61 1.59 -3.50
N TYR A 267 8.52 0.59 -4.36
CA TYR A 267 8.13 0.75 -5.77
C TYR A 267 7.19 -0.38 -6.16
N ARG A 268 6.14 -0.05 -6.93
CA ARG A 268 5.16 -1.00 -7.44
C ARG A 268 4.67 -0.58 -8.81
N GLN A 269 4.82 -1.45 -9.78
CA GLN A 269 4.23 -1.27 -11.11
C GLN A 269 2.71 -1.36 -11.07
N GLN A 270 2.05 -0.66 -11.99
CA GLN A 270 0.59 -0.71 -12.15
C GLN A 270 0.21 -1.21 -13.55
N PRO A 271 -0.88 -2.01 -13.68
CA PRO A 271 -1.33 -2.46 -14.98
C PRO A 271 -2.01 -1.32 -15.75
N ASN A 272 -1.89 -1.36 -17.08
CA ASN A 272 -2.52 -0.42 -18.01
C ASN A 272 -3.26 -1.15 -19.14
N ASP A 273 -3.86 -2.31 -18.84
CA ASP A 273 -4.58 -3.16 -19.81
C ASP A 273 -6.02 -2.71 -20.05
N TYR A 274 -6.28 -1.41 -19.93
CA TYR A 274 -7.56 -0.79 -20.20
C TYR A 274 -7.38 0.51 -21.00
N THR A 275 -8.43 0.94 -21.67
CA THR A 275 -8.45 2.20 -22.40
C THR A 275 -8.88 3.34 -21.48
N PRO A 276 -8.13 4.45 -21.38
CA PRO A 276 -8.59 5.62 -20.63
C PRO A 276 -9.95 6.13 -21.13
N ILE A 277 -10.79 6.57 -20.20
CA ILE A 277 -12.09 7.15 -20.51
C ILE A 277 -11.93 8.67 -20.55
N VAL A 278 -12.09 9.25 -21.75
CA VAL A 278 -11.99 10.70 -21.99
C VAL A 278 -13.31 11.19 -22.55
N VAL A 279 -13.86 12.26 -21.98
CA VAL A 279 -15.11 12.88 -22.44
C VAL A 279 -14.90 14.40 -22.53
N GLY A 280 -15.24 14.98 -23.68
CA GLY A 280 -15.09 16.42 -23.88
C GLY A 280 -13.64 16.95 -23.77
N GLY A 281 -12.65 16.06 -23.90
CA GLY A 281 -11.23 16.38 -23.69
C GLY A 281 -10.75 16.22 -22.24
N GLU A 282 -11.65 15.94 -21.29
CA GLU A 282 -11.33 15.69 -19.91
C GLU A 282 -11.16 14.19 -19.63
N SER A 283 -10.11 13.82 -18.90
CA SER A 283 -9.88 12.44 -18.49
C SER A 283 -10.75 12.12 -17.28
N LEU A 284 -11.70 11.20 -17.42
CA LEU A 284 -12.53 10.71 -16.32
C LEU A 284 -11.93 9.49 -15.63
N ILE A 285 -11.19 8.67 -16.38
CA ILE A 285 -10.36 7.59 -15.85
C ILE A 285 -9.09 7.58 -16.68
N GLY A 286 -8.00 8.04 -16.10
CA GLY A 286 -6.68 8.12 -16.71
C GLY A 286 -5.96 6.78 -16.76
N ARG A 287 -4.75 6.76 -17.31
CA ARG A 287 -3.83 5.62 -17.21
C ARG A 287 -3.30 5.51 -15.79
N SER A 288 -3.16 4.29 -15.30
CA SER A 288 -2.43 4.05 -14.06
C SER A 288 -0.96 4.43 -14.23
N GLY A 289 -0.39 5.09 -13.25
CA GLY A 289 1.05 5.28 -13.15
C GLY A 289 1.64 4.36 -12.09
N ASP A 290 2.93 4.08 -12.19
CA ASP A 290 3.62 3.29 -11.17
C ASP A 290 3.64 4.02 -9.83
N TRP A 291 3.54 3.25 -8.74
CA TRP A 291 3.54 3.78 -7.38
C TRP A 291 4.95 3.75 -6.79
N TRP A 292 5.33 4.82 -6.13
CA TRP A 292 6.48 4.81 -5.24
C TRP A 292 6.15 5.54 -3.94
N THR A 293 6.68 5.04 -2.83
CA THR A 293 6.50 5.65 -1.52
C THR A 293 7.80 5.67 -0.75
N ILE A 294 7.92 6.67 0.12
CA ILE A 294 8.87 6.67 1.24
C ILE A 294 8.07 6.65 2.52
N ALA A 295 8.49 5.87 3.49
CA ALA A 295 7.76 5.70 4.74
C ALA A 295 8.71 5.69 5.94
N ALA A 296 8.20 6.18 7.07
CA ALA A 296 8.84 6.04 8.37
C ALA A 296 7.90 5.27 9.31
N ALA A 297 8.38 4.17 9.87
CA ALA A 297 7.65 3.34 10.81
C ALA A 297 8.26 3.42 12.19
N TYR A 298 7.43 3.55 13.22
CA TYR A 298 7.85 3.58 14.60
C TYR A 298 7.11 2.54 15.45
N VAL A 299 7.88 1.66 16.09
CA VAL A 299 7.38 0.66 17.03
C VAL A 299 7.24 1.30 18.40
N ILE A 300 6.01 1.62 18.79
CA ILE A 300 5.71 2.26 20.09
C ILE A 300 5.92 1.27 21.21
N ASN A 301 5.45 0.05 21.02
CA ASN A 301 5.66 -1.07 21.95
C ASN A 301 5.49 -2.41 21.22
N ARG A 302 5.55 -3.53 21.97
CA ARG A 302 5.43 -4.89 21.40
C ARG A 302 4.09 -5.19 20.69
N HIS A 303 3.08 -4.36 20.91
CA HIS A 303 1.74 -4.55 20.38
C HIS A 303 1.36 -3.51 19.34
N PHE A 304 1.99 -2.34 19.33
CA PHE A 304 1.54 -1.22 18.53
C PHE A 304 2.66 -0.58 17.72
N THR A 305 2.47 -0.52 16.42
CA THR A 305 3.36 0.11 15.44
C THR A 305 2.57 1.10 14.61
N VAL A 306 3.14 2.25 14.34
CA VAL A 306 2.58 3.26 13.43
C VAL A 306 3.57 3.56 12.32
N ALA A 307 3.05 3.95 11.16
CA ALA A 307 3.90 4.48 10.09
C ALA A 307 3.21 5.64 9.39
N VAL A 308 4.00 6.53 8.84
CA VAL A 308 3.60 7.61 7.96
C VAL A 308 4.35 7.45 6.65
N GLY A 309 3.67 7.65 5.54
CA GLY A 309 4.22 7.56 4.20
C GLY A 309 3.88 8.77 3.34
N TYR A 310 4.76 9.06 2.40
CA TYR A 310 4.58 10.05 1.35
C TYR A 310 4.98 9.42 0.02
N GLY A 311 4.24 9.70 -1.04
CA GLY A 311 4.54 9.09 -2.32
C GLY A 311 3.76 9.66 -3.50
N HIS A 312 3.86 8.93 -4.59
CA HIS A 312 3.21 9.19 -5.86
C HIS A 312 2.49 7.90 -6.27
N PHE A 313 1.20 8.02 -6.60
CA PHE A 313 0.37 6.88 -7.01
C PHE A 313 -0.04 6.96 -8.48
N GLY A 314 0.60 7.84 -9.28
CA GLY A 314 0.30 8.00 -10.68
C GLY A 314 -1.14 8.44 -10.96
N GLY A 315 -1.65 8.05 -12.11
CA GLY A 315 -3.05 8.30 -12.46
C GLY A 315 -3.99 7.46 -11.61
N VAL A 316 -4.76 8.12 -10.77
CA VAL A 316 -5.84 7.51 -9.98
C VAL A 316 -7.13 8.24 -10.31
N LEU A 317 -8.15 7.50 -10.78
CA LEU A 317 -9.42 8.07 -11.23
C LEU A 317 -9.20 9.17 -12.27
N ASN A 318 -9.60 10.41 -11.98
CA ASN A 318 -9.59 11.54 -12.90
C ASN A 318 -8.37 12.48 -12.75
N HIS A 319 -7.37 12.13 -11.94
CA HIS A 319 -6.21 13.01 -11.74
C HIS A 319 -4.90 12.23 -11.49
N GLU A 320 -3.79 12.96 -11.55
CA GLU A 320 -2.48 12.46 -11.13
C GLU A 320 -2.32 12.65 -9.61
N ALA A 321 -2.26 11.54 -8.88
CA ALA A 321 -2.11 11.52 -7.42
C ALA A 321 -0.64 11.75 -7.02
N ASN A 322 -0.18 12.98 -7.21
CA ASN A 322 1.15 13.45 -6.85
C ASN A 322 1.15 14.02 -5.43
N GLY A 323 2.13 13.65 -4.62
CA GLY A 323 2.24 14.17 -3.26
C GLY A 323 1.20 13.56 -2.31
N VAL A 324 0.91 12.28 -2.48
CA VAL A 324 0.03 11.48 -1.63
C VAL A 324 0.68 11.27 -0.27
N TRP A 325 -0.07 11.41 0.79
CA TRP A 325 0.39 11.05 2.12
C TRP A 325 -0.58 10.06 2.78
N GLY A 326 -0.04 9.26 3.68
CA GLY A 326 -0.85 8.29 4.39
C GLY A 326 -0.29 7.92 5.73
N VAL A 327 -1.14 7.34 6.56
CA VAL A 327 -0.78 6.80 7.86
C VAL A 327 -1.27 5.36 7.96
N THR A 328 -0.53 4.52 8.65
CA THR A 328 -0.96 3.17 8.99
C THR A 328 -0.64 2.87 10.46
N ALA A 329 -1.48 2.07 11.05
CA ALA A 329 -1.31 1.58 12.42
C ALA A 329 -1.53 0.06 12.42
N LYS A 330 -0.72 -0.66 13.19
CA LYS A 330 -0.85 -2.10 13.39
C LYS A 330 -0.90 -2.42 14.87
N LEU A 331 -1.87 -3.24 15.25
CA LEU A 331 -2.03 -3.81 16.59
C LEU A 331 -1.80 -5.32 16.53
N GLU A 332 -0.92 -5.83 17.38
CA GLU A 332 -0.65 -7.27 17.58
C GLU A 332 -1.10 -7.70 18.98
N PHE A 333 -1.74 -8.85 19.08
CA PHE A 333 -2.26 -9.41 20.34
C PHE A 333 -1.32 -10.39 21.02
#